data_4f9cbefe58ea342de17890bd5253eb92
#
_entry.id   4f9cbefe58ea342de17890bd5253eb92
#
_cell.length_a   1.000
_cell.length_b   1.000
_cell.length_c   1.000
_cell.angle_alpha   90.00
_cell.angle_beta   90.00
_cell.angle_gamma   90.00
#
_symmetry.space_group_name_H-M   'P 1'
#
loop_
_entity.id
_entity.type
_entity.pdbx_description
1 polymer ?
#
loop_
_entity_poly.entity_id
_entity_poly.type
_entity_poly.pdbx_seq_one_letter_code
_entity_poly.pdbx_strand_id
1 'polypeptide(L)'
;MTEVLPEARGSLTEARRVRGPAHAVMIECLRIQASARRQPLLARLFGQDPILPDARAWYRGALGEIHVAKVLKELGPDWTVLHAVDPEERASDLIIGPAGAFLIATKNHSRQRVWVDDQQLLVNGHRTHHLRDAQFEASRISGLLGVPVVAILAIVDPASLALRGRPAGVEVLAASQLAGFLARRKPRLTDATVTELLVTAGLRGSWSAHVLDETLRHETRFARLRAEVDAAARRRMGWIVSGSVVIAALAILAGAVG
;
A
#
# COMPACT_ATOMS: atom_id res chain seq x y z
N MET A 1 23.40 10.14 33.98
CA MET A 1 23.50 10.60 32.58
C MET A 1 23.96 9.37 31.80
N THR A 2 23.00 8.55 31.37
CA THR A 2 23.26 7.26 30.72
C THR A 2 23.00 7.45 29.23
N GLU A 3 24.08 7.51 28.51
CA GLU A 3 24.12 7.59 27.05
C GLU A 3 23.54 6.29 26.50
N VAL A 4 22.27 6.31 26.06
CA VAL A 4 21.59 5.17 25.45
C VAL A 4 22.11 5.02 24.03
N LEU A 5 22.87 4.00 23.88
CA LEU A 5 23.69 3.47 22.81
C LEU A 5 23.11 3.63 21.38
N PRO A 6 23.93 4.09 20.43
CA PRO A 6 23.63 4.06 18.99
C PRO A 6 23.40 2.64 18.44
N GLU A 7 23.84 1.60 19.15
CA GLU A 7 23.64 0.19 18.81
C GLU A 7 22.16 -0.24 18.78
N ALA A 8 21.31 0.29 19.66
CA ALA A 8 19.88 -0.05 19.66
C ALA A 8 19.17 0.46 18.39
N ARG A 9 19.54 1.66 17.90
CA ARG A 9 19.04 2.19 16.62
C ARG A 9 19.57 1.41 15.43
N GLY A 10 20.82 0.95 15.46
CA GLY A 10 21.42 0.11 14.43
C GLY A 10 20.73 -1.25 14.31
N SER A 11 20.51 -1.94 15.42
CA SER A 11 19.81 -3.22 15.49
C SER A 11 18.36 -3.13 15.01
N LEU A 12 17.63 -2.08 15.40
CA LEU A 12 16.25 -1.82 14.92
C LEU A 12 16.21 -1.45 13.44
N THR A 13 17.26 -0.78 12.93
CA THR A 13 17.37 -0.48 11.49
C THR A 13 17.66 -1.74 10.69
N GLU A 14 18.31 -2.73 11.27
CA GLU A 14 18.61 -4.02 10.65
C GLU A 14 17.40 -4.96 10.69
N ALA A 15 16.64 -5.00 11.79
CA ALA A 15 15.34 -5.64 11.87
C ALA A 15 14.31 -5.03 10.88
N ARG A 16 14.45 -3.76 10.57
CA ARG A 16 13.69 -3.00 9.55
C ARG A 16 13.83 -3.57 8.13
N ARG A 17 14.91 -4.29 7.82
CA ARG A 17 15.18 -4.89 6.50
C ARG A 17 14.51 -6.24 6.30
N VAL A 18 13.89 -6.82 7.30
CA VAL A 18 13.43 -8.21 7.28
C VAL A 18 12.11 -8.41 6.52
N ARG A 19 11.24 -7.41 6.44
CA ARG A 19 10.05 -7.46 5.58
C ARG A 19 9.93 -6.15 4.82
N GLY A 20 10.05 -6.23 3.50
CA GLY A 20 9.77 -5.09 2.62
C GLY A 20 8.29 -4.70 2.65
N PRO A 21 7.97 -3.49 2.15
CA PRO A 21 6.58 -3.06 2.00
C PRO A 21 5.82 -4.04 1.10
N ALA A 22 4.55 -4.29 1.41
CA ALA A 22 3.67 -5.15 0.65
C ALA A 22 4.06 -6.65 0.60
N HIS A 23 4.95 -7.12 1.48
CA HIS A 23 5.48 -8.49 1.43
C HIS A 23 4.39 -9.56 1.48
N ALA A 24 3.47 -9.51 2.46
CA ALA A 24 2.39 -10.47 2.62
C ALA A 24 1.43 -10.47 1.41
N VAL A 25 1.08 -9.28 0.93
CA VAL A 25 0.17 -9.11 -0.21
C VAL A 25 0.80 -9.58 -1.51
N MET A 26 2.13 -9.37 -1.68
CA MET A 26 2.88 -9.89 -2.82
C MET A 26 2.94 -11.41 -2.84
N ILE A 27 3.21 -12.05 -1.69
CA ILE A 27 3.23 -13.51 -1.56
C ILE A 27 1.90 -14.09 -1.98
N GLU A 28 0.78 -13.58 -1.44
CA GLU A 28 -0.53 -14.10 -1.76
C GLU A 28 -0.91 -13.87 -3.23
N CYS A 29 -0.58 -12.72 -3.78
CA CYS A 29 -0.71 -12.44 -5.21
C CYS A 29 0.05 -13.47 -6.05
N LEU A 30 1.32 -13.73 -5.73
CA LEU A 30 2.17 -14.67 -6.45
C LEU A 30 1.73 -16.12 -6.28
N ARG A 31 1.23 -16.48 -5.09
CA ARG A 31 0.68 -17.81 -4.80
C ARG A 31 -0.51 -18.12 -5.71
N ILE A 32 -1.47 -17.20 -5.79
CA ILE A 32 -2.63 -17.35 -6.68
C ILE A 32 -2.20 -17.34 -8.14
N GLN A 33 -1.29 -16.44 -8.51
CA GLN A 33 -0.80 -16.31 -9.88
C GLN A 33 0.04 -17.52 -10.33
N ALA A 34 0.59 -18.31 -9.42
CA ALA A 34 1.37 -19.53 -9.76
C ALA A 34 0.55 -20.58 -10.51
N SER A 35 -0.78 -20.60 -10.37
CA SER A 35 -1.69 -21.47 -11.11
C SER A 35 -1.99 -20.98 -12.52
N ALA A 36 -1.52 -19.78 -12.92
CA ALA A 36 -1.77 -19.24 -14.24
C ALA A 36 -1.09 -20.06 -15.34
N ARG A 37 -1.87 -20.47 -16.33
CA ARG A 37 -1.32 -21.09 -17.54
C ARG A 37 -0.61 -20.04 -18.40
N ARG A 38 0.43 -20.47 -19.14
CA ARG A 38 1.07 -19.58 -20.12
C ARG A 38 0.03 -19.08 -21.12
N GLN A 39 -0.05 -17.76 -21.27
CA GLN A 39 -0.94 -17.17 -22.27
C GLN A 39 -0.54 -17.58 -23.69
N PRO A 40 -1.53 -17.86 -24.57
CA PRO A 40 -1.29 -18.06 -26.00
C PRO A 40 -0.59 -16.85 -26.63
N LEU A 41 0.17 -17.08 -27.70
CA LEU A 41 0.92 -16.03 -28.38
C LEU A 41 0.03 -14.87 -28.85
N LEU A 42 -1.16 -15.17 -29.39
CA LEU A 42 -2.13 -14.16 -29.81
C LEU A 42 -2.62 -13.31 -28.63
N ALA A 43 -2.95 -13.93 -27.48
CA ALA A 43 -3.35 -13.20 -26.28
C ALA A 43 -2.27 -12.21 -25.81
N ARG A 44 -1.01 -12.63 -25.87
CA ARG A 44 0.14 -11.78 -25.55
C ARG A 44 0.32 -10.66 -26.57
N LEU A 45 0.14 -10.94 -27.87
CA LEU A 45 0.25 -9.97 -28.95
C LEU A 45 -0.79 -8.86 -28.78
N PHE A 46 -2.04 -9.21 -28.48
CA PHE A 46 -3.13 -8.25 -28.29
C PHE A 46 -3.17 -7.61 -26.90
N GLY A 47 -2.19 -7.92 -26.04
CA GLY A 47 -2.05 -7.28 -24.73
C GLY A 47 -3.13 -7.69 -23.74
N GLN A 48 -3.58 -8.97 -23.79
CA GLN A 48 -4.46 -9.51 -22.76
C GLN A 48 -3.78 -9.43 -21.38
N ASP A 49 -4.55 -9.03 -20.37
CA ASP A 49 -4.06 -8.90 -18.99
C ASP A 49 -3.59 -10.29 -18.47
N PRO A 50 -2.33 -10.43 -18.02
CA PRO A 50 -1.82 -11.70 -17.54
C PRO A 50 -2.27 -12.04 -16.12
N ILE A 51 -2.89 -11.08 -15.37
CA ILE A 51 -3.32 -11.29 -14.00
C ILE A 51 -4.59 -12.12 -13.96
N LEU A 52 -4.56 -13.20 -13.17
CA LEU A 52 -5.76 -13.97 -12.85
C LEU A 52 -6.80 -13.09 -12.13
N PRO A 53 -8.11 -13.29 -12.38
CA PRO A 53 -9.15 -12.54 -11.71
C PRO A 53 -9.00 -12.53 -10.17
N ASP A 54 -8.72 -13.70 -9.58
CA ASP A 54 -8.57 -13.88 -8.13
C ASP A 54 -7.30 -13.24 -7.56
N ALA A 55 -6.24 -13.12 -8.36
CA ALA A 55 -5.01 -12.43 -7.96
C ALA A 55 -5.12 -10.90 -8.07
N ARG A 56 -6.12 -10.38 -8.79
CA ARG A 56 -6.22 -8.95 -9.12
C ARG A 56 -6.36 -8.03 -7.92
N ALA A 57 -7.13 -8.46 -6.91
CA ALA A 57 -7.30 -7.69 -5.67
C ALA A 57 -5.96 -7.58 -4.91
N TRP A 58 -5.24 -8.68 -4.78
CA TRP A 58 -3.93 -8.76 -4.16
C TRP A 58 -2.87 -7.95 -4.92
N TYR A 59 -2.87 -8.05 -6.25
CA TYR A 59 -1.99 -7.24 -7.10
C TYR A 59 -2.18 -5.74 -6.87
N ARG A 60 -3.44 -5.28 -6.86
CA ARG A 60 -3.75 -3.86 -6.58
C ARG A 60 -3.38 -3.48 -5.16
N GLY A 61 -3.61 -4.35 -4.18
CA GLY A 61 -3.19 -4.15 -2.79
C GLY A 61 -1.69 -3.91 -2.71
N ALA A 62 -0.88 -4.81 -3.29
CA ALA A 62 0.56 -4.70 -3.30
C ALA A 62 1.05 -3.38 -3.96
N LEU A 63 0.46 -2.98 -5.09
CA LEU A 63 0.78 -1.69 -5.71
C LEU A 63 0.46 -0.51 -4.80
N GLY A 64 -0.65 -0.58 -4.06
CA GLY A 64 -1.04 0.45 -3.09
C GLY A 64 -0.03 0.59 -1.96
N GLU A 65 0.38 -0.51 -1.35
CA GLU A 65 1.36 -0.51 -0.26
C GLU A 65 2.75 -0.06 -0.72
N ILE A 66 3.19 -0.48 -1.92
CA ILE A 66 4.43 0.03 -2.53
C ILE A 66 4.36 1.54 -2.72
N HIS A 67 3.19 2.07 -3.16
CA HIS A 67 2.99 3.50 -3.32
C HIS A 67 3.09 4.24 -1.98
N VAL A 68 2.38 3.77 -0.95
CA VAL A 68 2.42 4.34 0.40
C VAL A 68 3.84 4.27 0.97
N ALA A 69 4.53 3.15 0.84
CA ALA A 69 5.91 3.03 1.30
C ALA A 69 6.86 4.02 0.61
N LYS A 70 6.61 4.35 -0.67
CA LYS A 70 7.37 5.39 -1.38
C LYS A 70 7.12 6.77 -0.78
N VAL A 71 5.86 7.11 -0.50
CA VAL A 71 5.49 8.38 0.14
C VAL A 71 6.08 8.48 1.54
N LEU A 72 6.07 7.38 2.31
CA LEU A 72 6.63 7.35 3.67
C LEU A 72 8.15 7.54 3.71
N LYS A 73 8.87 7.29 2.61
CA LYS A 73 10.32 7.61 2.52
C LYS A 73 10.62 9.12 2.55
N GLU A 74 9.61 9.94 2.30
CA GLU A 74 9.74 11.41 2.38
C GLU A 74 9.72 11.92 3.83
N LEU A 75 9.39 11.08 4.80
CA LEU A 75 9.47 11.40 6.22
C LEU A 75 10.94 11.54 6.66
N GLY A 76 11.19 12.51 7.56
CA GLY A 76 12.51 12.74 8.12
C GLY A 76 13.03 11.57 8.99
N PRO A 77 14.30 11.64 9.43
CA PRO A 77 14.97 10.57 10.16
C PRO A 77 14.35 10.25 11.52
N ASP A 78 13.57 11.18 12.08
CA ASP A 78 12.91 11.01 13.39
C ASP A 78 11.69 10.07 13.31
N TRP A 79 11.31 9.65 12.11
CA TRP A 79 10.20 8.74 11.87
C TRP A 79 10.69 7.34 11.52
N THR A 80 10.12 6.35 12.19
CA THR A 80 10.39 4.93 11.89
C THR A 80 9.15 4.28 11.34
N VAL A 81 9.29 3.60 10.20
CA VAL A 81 8.23 2.83 9.54
C VAL A 81 8.52 1.35 9.74
N LEU A 82 7.57 0.65 10.35
CA LEU A 82 7.58 -0.80 10.54
C LEU A 82 6.51 -1.41 9.63
N HIS A 83 6.94 -2.17 8.64
CA HIS A 83 6.04 -2.82 7.68
C HIS A 83 5.48 -4.13 8.24
N ALA A 84 4.21 -4.42 7.95
CA ALA A 84 3.53 -5.67 8.29
C ALA A 84 3.66 -6.05 9.79
N VAL A 85 3.20 -5.18 10.67
CA VAL A 85 3.33 -5.34 12.14
C VAL A 85 2.39 -6.41 12.70
N ASP A 86 1.38 -6.82 11.94
CA ASP A 86 0.39 -7.80 12.37
C ASP A 86 0.85 -9.23 12.06
N PRO A 87 1.03 -10.10 13.11
CA PRO A 87 1.30 -11.51 12.90
C PRO A 87 0.11 -12.26 12.26
N GLU A 88 -1.10 -11.70 12.26
CA GLU A 88 -2.30 -12.29 11.65
C GLU A 88 -2.54 -11.86 10.19
N GLU A 89 -1.46 -11.45 9.47
CA GLU A 89 -1.45 -11.19 8.03
C GLU A 89 -2.20 -9.94 7.53
N ARG A 90 -2.55 -9.01 8.41
CA ARG A 90 -3.10 -7.72 7.97
C ARG A 90 -1.96 -6.79 7.60
N ALA A 91 -1.93 -6.38 6.34
CA ALA A 91 -0.87 -5.57 5.77
C ALA A 91 -1.04 -4.09 6.17
N SER A 92 -0.78 -3.77 7.43
CA SER A 92 -0.76 -2.39 7.92
C SER A 92 0.63 -2.01 8.36
N ASP A 93 1.01 -0.77 8.09
CA ASP A 93 2.29 -0.21 8.49
C ASP A 93 2.14 0.55 9.79
N LEU A 94 3.02 0.29 10.77
CA LEU A 94 3.10 1.06 11.99
C LEU A 94 4.19 2.14 11.84
N ILE A 95 3.82 3.38 12.09
CA ILE A 95 4.74 4.51 12.04
C ILE A 95 4.86 5.10 13.44
N ILE A 96 6.09 5.22 13.92
CA ILE A 96 6.41 5.80 15.21
C ILE A 96 7.34 6.99 15.00
N GLY A 97 7.02 8.12 15.61
CA GLY A 97 7.82 9.33 15.53
C GLY A 97 7.45 10.34 16.63
N PRO A 98 7.99 11.56 16.55
CA PRO A 98 7.82 12.57 17.59
C PRO A 98 6.35 12.91 17.89
N ALA A 99 5.47 12.81 16.89
CA ALA A 99 4.05 13.14 17.04
C ALA A 99 3.19 12.00 17.61
N GLY A 100 3.73 10.78 17.75
CA GLY A 100 3.00 9.63 18.27
C GLY A 100 3.20 8.37 17.45
N ALA A 101 2.30 7.39 17.66
CA ALA A 101 2.22 6.14 16.91
C ALA A 101 0.98 6.16 16.00
N PHE A 102 1.16 5.73 14.74
CA PHE A 102 0.13 5.75 13.71
C PHE A 102 0.10 4.41 12.99
N LEU A 103 -1.10 3.87 12.78
CA LEU A 103 -1.31 2.67 11.99
C LEU A 103 -1.88 3.04 10.63
N ILE A 104 -1.19 2.68 9.56
CA ILE A 104 -1.58 3.02 8.20
C ILE A 104 -2.25 1.83 7.54
N ALA A 105 -3.56 1.91 7.36
CA ALA A 105 -4.33 0.97 6.56
C ALA A 105 -4.40 1.47 5.10
N THR A 106 -3.66 0.84 4.21
CA THR A 106 -3.62 1.21 2.79
C THR A 106 -4.77 0.60 2.03
N LYS A 107 -5.52 1.41 1.26
CA LYS A 107 -6.58 0.94 0.35
C LYS A 107 -6.39 1.50 -1.05
N ASN A 108 -6.16 0.61 -2.01
CA ASN A 108 -6.00 1.00 -3.41
C ASN A 108 -7.36 1.09 -4.09
N HIS A 109 -7.85 2.33 -4.24
CA HIS A 109 -9.08 2.67 -4.94
C HIS A 109 -8.81 3.51 -6.19
N SER A 110 -7.73 3.18 -6.91
CA SER A 110 -7.35 3.89 -8.13
C SER A 110 -8.50 4.00 -9.12
N ARG A 111 -8.74 5.24 -9.58
CA ARG A 111 -9.83 5.62 -10.51
C ARG A 111 -11.25 5.40 -9.97
N GLN A 112 -11.42 5.17 -8.67
CA GLN A 112 -12.72 5.03 -8.03
C GLN A 112 -13.10 6.31 -7.28
N ARG A 113 -14.38 6.58 -7.16
CA ARG A 113 -14.89 7.67 -6.34
C ARG A 113 -15.06 7.18 -4.91
N VAL A 114 -14.44 7.89 -3.96
CA VAL A 114 -14.51 7.59 -2.54
C VAL A 114 -15.25 8.73 -1.83
N TRP A 115 -16.23 8.37 -1.05
CA TRP A 115 -17.01 9.28 -0.24
C TRP A 115 -16.99 8.82 1.22
N VAL A 116 -16.82 9.74 2.17
CA VAL A 116 -16.65 9.45 3.59
C VAL A 116 -17.50 10.41 4.41
N ASP A 117 -18.27 9.86 5.35
CA ASP A 117 -18.91 10.61 6.42
C ASP A 117 -18.44 10.10 7.81
N ASP A 118 -19.13 10.50 8.88
CA ASP A 118 -18.77 10.14 10.24
C ASP A 118 -18.85 8.64 10.54
N GLN A 119 -19.63 7.88 9.78
CA GLN A 119 -19.94 6.47 10.08
C GLN A 119 -19.58 5.48 8.98
N GLN A 120 -19.42 5.95 7.74
CA GLN A 120 -19.27 5.06 6.59
C GLN A 120 -18.30 5.59 5.53
N LEU A 121 -17.74 4.66 4.79
CA LEU A 121 -16.96 4.90 3.59
C LEU A 121 -17.59 4.16 2.42
N LEU A 122 -17.88 4.91 1.36
CA LEU A 122 -18.44 4.37 0.12
C LEU A 122 -17.39 4.44 -0.98
N VAL A 123 -17.28 3.36 -1.75
CA VAL A 123 -16.46 3.28 -2.95
C VAL A 123 -17.39 3.04 -4.14
N ASN A 124 -17.46 3.98 -5.07
CA ASN A 124 -18.42 3.98 -6.17
C ASN A 124 -19.87 3.73 -5.72
N GLY A 125 -20.26 4.25 -4.54
CA GLY A 125 -21.58 4.09 -3.94
C GLY A 125 -21.76 2.83 -3.09
N HIS A 126 -20.79 1.90 -3.09
CA HIS A 126 -20.86 0.68 -2.28
C HIS A 126 -20.21 0.88 -0.91
N ARG A 127 -20.94 0.51 0.16
CA ARG A 127 -20.45 0.60 1.53
C ARG A 127 -19.32 -0.40 1.77
N THR A 128 -18.28 0.05 2.51
CA THR A 128 -17.13 -0.78 2.89
C THR A 128 -16.98 -0.84 4.41
N HIS A 129 -16.20 -1.79 4.90
CA HIS A 129 -15.89 -1.93 6.33
C HIS A 129 -14.55 -1.28 6.73
N HIS A 130 -13.90 -0.57 5.80
CA HIS A 130 -12.54 -0.06 5.98
C HIS A 130 -12.33 0.80 7.24
N LEU A 131 -13.32 1.64 7.61
CA LEU A 131 -13.23 2.47 8.82
C LEU A 131 -13.18 1.60 10.08
N ARG A 132 -14.14 0.68 10.19
CA ARG A 132 -14.24 -0.22 11.34
C ARG A 132 -13.01 -1.12 11.47
N ASP A 133 -12.54 -1.66 10.35
CA ASP A 133 -11.38 -2.54 10.33
C ASP A 133 -10.12 -1.78 10.78
N ALA A 134 -9.92 -0.54 10.29
CA ALA A 134 -8.80 0.30 10.71
C ALA A 134 -8.85 0.69 12.19
N GLN A 135 -10.05 1.02 12.72
CA GLN A 135 -10.26 1.30 14.16
C GLN A 135 -9.91 0.09 15.01
N PHE A 136 -10.44 -1.08 14.64
CA PHE A 136 -10.21 -2.32 15.38
C PHE A 136 -8.73 -2.65 15.44
N GLU A 137 -8.04 -2.58 14.32
CA GLU A 137 -6.61 -2.88 14.23
C GLU A 137 -5.77 -1.88 15.04
N ALA A 138 -6.04 -0.57 14.94
CA ALA A 138 -5.35 0.44 15.74
C ALA A 138 -5.59 0.27 17.24
N SER A 139 -6.81 -0.08 17.65
CA SER A 139 -7.13 -0.38 19.06
C SER A 139 -6.34 -1.58 19.57
N ARG A 140 -6.21 -2.63 18.77
CA ARG A 140 -5.42 -3.81 19.11
C ARG A 140 -3.93 -3.48 19.26
N ILE A 141 -3.36 -2.73 18.33
CA ILE A 141 -1.96 -2.29 18.41
C ILE A 141 -1.75 -1.31 19.58
N SER A 142 -2.72 -0.44 19.87
CA SER A 142 -2.69 0.42 21.08
C SER A 142 -2.56 -0.41 22.36
N GLY A 143 -3.35 -1.47 22.50
CA GLY A 143 -3.26 -2.40 23.64
C GLY A 143 -1.91 -3.11 23.74
N LEU A 144 -1.29 -3.44 22.59
CA LEU A 144 0.02 -4.08 22.55
C LEU A 144 1.15 -3.11 22.93
N LEU A 145 1.06 -1.85 22.50
CA LEU A 145 2.11 -0.85 22.74
C LEU A 145 1.93 -0.11 24.07
N GLY A 146 0.74 -0.18 24.69
CA GLY A 146 0.42 0.56 25.90
C GLY A 146 0.24 2.07 25.69
N VAL A 147 0.14 2.53 24.44
CA VAL A 147 -0.06 3.93 24.07
C VAL A 147 -1.15 4.06 23.00
N PRO A 148 -1.82 5.21 22.90
CA PRO A 148 -2.79 5.44 21.83
C PRO A 148 -2.13 5.40 20.45
N VAL A 149 -2.70 4.58 19.54
CA VAL A 149 -2.32 4.50 18.14
C VAL A 149 -3.43 5.07 17.28
N VAL A 150 -3.10 6.06 16.45
CA VAL A 150 -4.07 6.70 15.56
C VAL A 150 -4.18 5.90 14.26
N ALA A 151 -5.40 5.48 13.92
CA ALA A 151 -5.65 4.85 12.63
C ALA A 151 -5.63 5.89 11.51
N ILE A 152 -4.91 5.60 10.43
CA ILE A 152 -4.94 6.39 9.18
C ILE A 152 -5.33 5.46 8.05
N LEU A 153 -6.41 5.81 7.36
CA LEU A 153 -6.83 5.13 6.14
C LEU A 153 -6.29 5.91 4.93
N ALA A 154 -5.23 5.39 4.33
CA ALA A 154 -4.56 5.97 3.18
C ALA A 154 -5.18 5.45 1.87
N ILE A 155 -5.91 6.32 1.16
CA ILE A 155 -6.56 5.98 -0.11
C ILE A 155 -5.59 6.29 -1.28
N VAL A 156 -5.25 5.27 -2.05
CA VAL A 156 -4.32 5.39 -3.19
C VAL A 156 -5.05 5.77 -4.46
N ASP A 157 -4.62 6.87 -5.09
CA ASP A 157 -5.04 7.39 -6.40
C ASP A 157 -6.56 7.36 -6.66
N PRO A 158 -7.43 7.82 -5.76
CA PRO A 158 -8.85 7.87 -6.03
C PRO A 158 -9.15 8.86 -7.15
N ALA A 159 -10.17 8.60 -7.97
CA ALA A 159 -10.67 9.59 -8.95
C ALA A 159 -11.22 10.84 -8.25
N SER A 160 -11.82 10.64 -7.07
CA SER A 160 -12.19 11.71 -6.14
C SER A 160 -12.26 11.18 -4.72
N LEU A 161 -11.89 12.01 -3.74
CA LEU A 161 -12.04 11.74 -2.32
C LEU A 161 -12.84 12.87 -1.69
N ALA A 162 -14.11 12.61 -1.39
CA ALA A 162 -15.02 13.56 -0.76
C ALA A 162 -15.17 13.24 0.72
N LEU A 163 -14.62 14.12 1.58
CA LEU A 163 -14.74 14.04 3.02
C LEU A 163 -15.89 14.95 3.47
N ARG A 164 -17.00 14.38 3.93
CA ARG A 164 -18.20 15.08 4.42
C ARG A 164 -18.38 15.00 5.93
N GLY A 165 -17.50 14.24 6.61
CA GLY A 165 -17.45 14.06 8.03
C GLY A 165 -16.06 13.70 8.50
N ARG A 166 -15.93 13.43 9.79
CA ARG A 166 -14.71 12.97 10.45
C ARG A 166 -15.00 11.70 11.24
N PRO A 167 -14.73 10.52 10.66
CA PRO A 167 -14.94 9.26 11.36
C PRO A 167 -14.18 9.26 12.69
N ALA A 168 -14.86 8.87 13.77
CA ALA A 168 -14.24 8.82 15.09
C ALA A 168 -13.04 7.85 15.08
N GLY A 169 -11.88 8.30 15.55
CA GLY A 169 -10.68 7.48 15.70
C GLY A 169 -9.98 7.04 14.42
N VAL A 170 -10.41 7.53 13.23
CA VAL A 170 -9.76 7.25 11.95
C VAL A 170 -9.56 8.52 11.15
N GLU A 171 -8.34 8.81 10.78
CA GLU A 171 -8.03 9.86 9.81
C GLU A 171 -8.10 9.27 8.39
N VAL A 172 -8.84 9.89 7.49
CA VAL A 172 -8.94 9.44 6.09
C VAL A 172 -8.33 10.49 5.18
N LEU A 173 -7.38 10.08 4.34
CA LEU A 173 -6.69 11.00 3.43
C LEU A 173 -6.19 10.29 2.17
N ALA A 174 -5.88 11.06 1.15
CA ALA A 174 -5.20 10.51 -0.02
C ALA A 174 -3.76 10.12 0.35
N ALA A 175 -3.28 9.00 -0.15
CA ALA A 175 -1.95 8.48 0.16
C ALA A 175 -0.84 9.51 -0.11
N SER A 176 -0.97 10.32 -1.17
CA SER A 176 -0.04 11.42 -1.49
C SER A 176 0.07 12.52 -0.44
N GLN A 177 -0.92 12.64 0.46
CA GLN A 177 -0.93 13.63 1.53
C GLN A 177 -0.30 13.11 2.83
N LEU A 178 0.01 11.82 2.91
CA LEU A 178 0.36 11.13 4.16
C LEU A 178 1.63 11.71 4.80
N ALA A 179 2.73 11.84 4.07
CA ALA A 179 3.99 12.38 4.60
C ALA A 179 3.80 13.82 5.12
N GLY A 180 3.16 14.69 4.34
CA GLY A 180 2.87 16.05 4.75
C GLY A 180 1.91 16.15 5.94
N PHE A 181 0.95 15.23 6.06
CA PHE A 181 0.05 15.15 7.21
C PHE A 181 0.80 14.80 8.49
N LEU A 182 1.67 13.79 8.45
CA LEU A 182 2.47 13.38 9.60
C LEU A 182 3.49 14.44 10.00
N ALA A 183 4.20 15.03 9.04
CA ALA A 183 5.23 16.04 9.29
C ALA A 183 4.67 17.33 9.94
N ARG A 184 3.39 17.67 9.70
CA ARG A 184 2.74 18.85 10.32
C ARG A 184 2.20 18.60 11.73
N ARG A 185 2.21 17.35 12.21
CA ARG A 185 1.76 17.03 13.58
C ARG A 185 2.76 17.55 14.61
N LYS A 186 2.23 18.16 15.66
CA LYS A 186 3.07 18.66 16.76
C LYS A 186 3.72 17.49 17.52
N PRO A 187 5.00 17.58 17.87
CA PRO A 187 5.66 16.60 18.73
C PRO A 187 4.91 16.44 20.06
N ARG A 188 4.76 15.19 20.50
CA ARG A 188 4.08 14.80 21.75
C ARG A 188 4.89 13.79 22.55
N LEU A 189 5.85 13.13 21.92
CA LEU A 189 6.69 12.12 22.53
C LEU A 189 8.13 12.64 22.63
N THR A 190 8.81 12.23 23.68
CA THR A 190 10.26 12.42 23.81
C THR A 190 11.01 11.35 23.02
N ASP A 191 12.28 11.59 22.69
CA ASP A 191 13.13 10.61 22.02
C ASP A 191 13.25 9.30 22.81
N ALA A 192 13.29 9.39 24.15
CA ALA A 192 13.30 8.21 25.02
C ALA A 192 12.02 7.38 24.86
N THR A 193 10.85 8.01 24.86
CA THR A 193 9.57 7.32 24.65
C THR A 193 9.47 6.70 23.26
N VAL A 194 9.92 7.43 22.23
CA VAL A 194 9.97 6.88 20.85
C VAL A 194 10.86 5.63 20.81
N THR A 195 12.03 5.66 21.45
CA THR A 195 12.95 4.50 21.50
C THR A 195 12.30 3.31 22.23
N GLU A 196 11.65 3.54 23.36
CA GLU A 196 10.95 2.50 24.12
C GLU A 196 9.83 1.84 23.28
N LEU A 197 9.03 2.65 22.58
CA LEU A 197 7.98 2.15 21.70
C LEU A 197 8.55 1.31 20.55
N LEU A 198 9.67 1.72 19.98
CA LEU A 198 10.34 0.98 18.91
C LEU A 198 10.87 -0.37 19.40
N VAL A 199 11.43 -0.42 20.60
CA VAL A 199 11.87 -1.67 21.25
C VAL A 199 10.66 -2.57 21.49
N THR A 200 9.59 -2.06 22.07
CA THR A 200 8.38 -2.83 22.34
C THR A 200 7.74 -3.37 21.06
N ALA A 201 7.66 -2.55 20.01
CA ALA A 201 7.17 -2.97 18.70
C ALA A 201 8.08 -4.04 18.05
N GLY A 202 9.39 -3.88 18.16
CA GLY A 202 10.40 -4.81 17.61
C GLY A 202 10.43 -6.16 18.33
N LEU A 203 10.30 -6.20 19.65
CA LEU A 203 10.29 -7.44 20.44
C LEU A 203 9.02 -8.28 20.21
N ARG A 204 7.90 -7.67 19.88
CA ARG A 204 6.62 -8.37 19.68
C ARG A 204 6.41 -8.83 18.23
N GLY A 205 7.11 -8.21 17.27
CA GLY A 205 7.20 -8.73 15.92
C GLY A 205 8.29 -9.82 15.86
N SER A 206 7.91 -11.10 15.80
CA SER A 206 8.89 -12.21 15.65
C SER A 206 9.53 -12.12 14.24
N TRP A 207 10.64 -11.39 14.15
CA TRP A 207 11.37 -11.13 12.92
C TRP A 207 12.52 -12.14 12.80
N SER A 208 12.32 -13.17 12.01
CA SER A 208 13.36 -14.20 11.80
C SER A 208 14.28 -13.82 10.64
N ALA A 209 15.60 -13.92 10.86
CA ALA A 209 16.64 -13.57 9.87
C ALA A 209 16.59 -14.41 8.56
N HIS A 210 15.92 -15.56 8.55
CA HIS A 210 15.76 -16.40 7.35
C HIS A 210 14.84 -15.80 6.27
N VAL A 211 14.15 -14.71 6.57
CA VAL A 211 13.14 -14.10 5.68
C VAL A 211 13.76 -13.21 4.59
N LEU A 212 15.01 -12.76 4.74
CA LEU A 212 15.62 -11.78 3.81
C LEU A 212 15.77 -12.31 2.37
N ASP A 213 16.30 -13.51 2.19
CA ASP A 213 16.52 -14.07 0.84
C ASP A 213 15.19 -14.39 0.14
N GLU A 214 14.22 -14.88 0.90
CA GLU A 214 12.88 -15.16 0.41
C GLU A 214 12.11 -13.89 0.04
N THR A 215 12.26 -12.83 0.84
CA THR A 215 11.67 -11.51 0.55
C THR A 215 12.17 -10.94 -0.78
N LEU A 216 13.48 -10.94 -1.01
CA LEU A 216 14.09 -10.46 -2.25
C LEU A 216 13.63 -11.27 -3.47
N ARG A 217 13.44 -12.58 -3.31
CA ARG A 217 12.89 -13.43 -4.38
C ARG A 217 11.45 -13.08 -4.72
N HIS A 218 10.60 -12.82 -3.72
CA HIS A 218 9.21 -12.42 -3.94
C HIS A 218 9.12 -11.04 -4.57
N GLU A 219 9.90 -10.07 -4.12
CA GLU A 219 9.97 -8.74 -4.73
C GLU A 219 10.40 -8.81 -6.20
N THR A 220 11.42 -9.60 -6.52
CA THR A 220 11.88 -9.78 -7.89
C THR A 220 10.82 -10.45 -8.77
N ARG A 221 10.12 -11.46 -8.26
CA ARG A 221 9.02 -12.12 -8.98
C ARG A 221 7.85 -11.17 -9.21
N PHE A 222 7.49 -10.40 -8.19
CA PHE A 222 6.41 -9.43 -8.31
C PHE A 222 6.77 -8.30 -9.29
N ALA A 223 8.01 -7.83 -9.28
CA ALA A 223 8.49 -6.84 -10.25
C ALA A 223 8.42 -7.35 -11.69
N ARG A 224 8.74 -8.62 -11.93
CA ARG A 224 8.57 -9.26 -13.26
C ARG A 224 7.10 -9.32 -13.66
N LEU A 225 6.21 -9.76 -12.78
CA LEU A 225 4.78 -9.80 -13.03
C LEU A 225 4.24 -8.40 -13.36
N ARG A 226 4.65 -7.39 -12.61
CA ARG A 226 4.29 -5.99 -12.88
C ARG A 226 4.76 -5.55 -14.26
N ALA A 227 6.01 -5.85 -14.64
CA ALA A 227 6.53 -5.51 -15.96
C ALA A 227 5.73 -6.19 -17.10
N GLU A 228 5.28 -7.43 -16.90
CA GLU A 228 4.42 -8.15 -17.86
C GLU A 228 3.05 -7.49 -17.99
N VAL A 229 2.43 -7.09 -16.88
CA VAL A 229 1.14 -6.37 -16.86
C VAL A 229 1.25 -5.03 -17.57
N ASP A 230 2.29 -4.26 -17.26
CA ASP A 230 2.54 -2.95 -17.87
C ASP A 230 2.81 -3.10 -19.39
N ALA A 231 3.54 -4.14 -19.80
CA ALA A 231 3.79 -4.43 -21.21
C ALA A 231 2.51 -4.85 -21.96
N ALA A 232 1.63 -5.64 -21.32
CA ALA A 232 0.33 -6.00 -21.87
C ALA A 232 -0.57 -4.77 -22.02
N ALA A 233 -0.60 -3.90 -21.01
CA ALA A 233 -1.37 -2.66 -21.05
C ALA A 233 -0.90 -1.73 -22.19
N ARG A 234 0.43 -1.57 -22.38
CA ARG A 234 1.00 -0.76 -23.48
C ARG A 234 0.62 -1.34 -24.86
N ARG A 235 0.72 -2.67 -25.03
CA ARG A 235 0.33 -3.34 -26.30
C ARG A 235 -1.15 -3.11 -26.60
N ARG A 236 -2.02 -3.33 -25.61
CA ARG A 236 -3.47 -3.10 -25.77
C ARG A 236 -3.76 -1.65 -26.15
N MET A 237 -3.12 -0.68 -25.51
CA MET A 237 -3.28 0.72 -25.87
C MET A 237 -2.81 1.01 -27.30
N GLY A 238 -1.68 0.44 -27.71
CA GLY A 238 -1.19 0.54 -29.09
C GLY A 238 -2.23 0.03 -30.10
N TRP A 239 -2.85 -1.12 -29.85
CA TRP A 239 -3.89 -1.67 -30.73
C TRP A 239 -5.16 -0.79 -30.76
N ILE A 240 -5.58 -0.23 -29.63
CA ILE A 240 -6.72 0.70 -29.58
C ILE A 240 -6.43 1.94 -30.42
N VAL A 241 -5.28 2.55 -30.26
CA VAL A 241 -4.90 3.76 -31.02
C VAL A 241 -4.79 3.45 -32.52
N SER A 242 -4.09 2.38 -32.89
CA SER A 242 -3.95 2.01 -34.31
C SER A 242 -5.30 1.67 -34.94
N GLY A 243 -6.16 0.93 -34.25
CA GLY A 243 -7.51 0.63 -34.72
C GLY A 243 -8.36 1.88 -34.91
N SER A 244 -8.30 2.82 -33.97
CA SER A 244 -9.02 4.10 -34.07
C SER A 244 -8.56 4.94 -35.26
N VAL A 245 -7.26 4.97 -35.55
CA VAL A 245 -6.69 5.69 -36.73
C VAL A 245 -7.17 5.05 -38.01
N VAL A 246 -7.17 3.72 -38.13
CA VAL A 246 -7.66 3.02 -39.32
C VAL A 246 -9.15 3.30 -39.56
N ILE A 247 -9.97 3.22 -38.50
CA ILE A 247 -11.42 3.50 -38.61
C ILE A 247 -11.66 4.97 -39.07
N ALA A 248 -10.93 5.92 -38.49
CA ALA A 248 -11.03 7.33 -38.89
C ALA A 248 -10.64 7.55 -40.36
N ALA A 249 -9.55 6.93 -40.81
CA ALA A 249 -9.10 7.00 -42.21
C ALA A 249 -10.14 6.41 -43.19
N LEU A 250 -10.72 5.26 -42.85
CA LEU A 250 -11.79 4.64 -43.64
C LEU A 250 -13.05 5.51 -43.71
N ALA A 251 -13.45 6.15 -42.60
CA ALA A 251 -14.59 7.07 -42.57
C ALA A 251 -14.38 8.28 -43.44
N ILE A 252 -13.17 8.87 -43.46
CA ILE A 252 -12.81 10.00 -44.34
C ILE A 252 -12.86 9.58 -45.80
N LEU A 253 -12.30 8.42 -46.15
CA LEU A 253 -12.34 7.91 -47.52
C LEU A 253 -13.76 7.63 -48.00
N ALA A 254 -14.59 7.03 -47.17
CA ALA A 254 -16.02 6.78 -47.50
C ALA A 254 -16.81 8.09 -47.70
N GLY A 255 -16.55 9.13 -46.89
CA GLY A 255 -17.19 10.45 -47.05
C GLY A 255 -16.68 11.27 -48.22
N ALA A 256 -15.51 10.94 -48.77
CA ALA A 256 -14.95 11.62 -49.96
C ALA A 256 -15.44 11.02 -51.30
N VAL A 257 -16.08 9.84 -51.28
CA VAL A 257 -16.57 9.11 -52.47
C VAL A 257 -18.11 9.27 -52.67
N GLY A 258 -18.82 9.81 -51.68
CA GLY A 258 -20.25 10.12 -51.75
C GLY A 258 -20.49 11.63 -51.95
#